data_db092a61dac606454cee6501b86d003f
#
_entry.id   db092a61dac606454cee6501b86d003f
#
_cell.length_a   1.000
_cell.length_b   1.000
_cell.length_c   1.000
_cell.angle_alpha   90.00
_cell.angle_beta   90.00
_cell.angle_gamma   90.00
#
_symmetry.space_group_name_H-M   'P 1'
#
loop_
_entity.id
_entity.type
_entity.pdbx_description
1 polymer ?
#
loop_
_entity_poly.entity_id
_entity_poly.type
_entity_poly.pdbx_seq_one_letter_code
_entity_poly.pdbx_strand_id
1 'polypeptide(L)'
;KRQPLPTDGSVQPLSELEVKAELLYNRIPFSKILFMINLSLGVLSFLLLLHNSLQRNILSLKAKTISRTAGTFFSVALYLAFIFHLAGYCLRWYIGGRIPLSNGYETMQFMALCILLIACLLHRRFSFILPFGFLLSGFALLVSYLGQMNPQITPLMPVLVSPWLSIHVSLIMMSYALLAFIMLNGILALCLRKKESENNVSGNDAIQDNRIEQLTLVSRLLLYPATFFLGAGIFLGAVWANVSWGRYWAWDPKEVWALITFLVYGCLLYTSD
;
A
#
# COMPACT_ATOMS: atom_id res chain seq x y z
N LYS A 1 -13.00 23.34 -4.11
CA LYS A 1 -12.83 24.46 -5.05
C LYS A 1 -12.44 25.69 -4.24
N ARG A 2 -11.15 25.85 -3.91
CA ARG A 2 -10.67 27.21 -3.62
C ARG A 2 -10.72 27.95 -4.93
N GLN A 3 -11.69 28.85 -5.05
CA GLN A 3 -11.74 29.80 -6.15
C GLN A 3 -10.40 30.57 -6.20
N PRO A 4 -9.91 30.98 -7.39
CA PRO A 4 -8.78 31.88 -7.45
C PRO A 4 -9.06 33.08 -6.56
N LEU A 5 -8.02 33.53 -5.81
CA LEU A 5 -8.13 34.71 -4.95
C LEU A 5 -8.88 35.81 -5.73
N PRO A 6 -9.96 36.35 -5.20
CA PRO A 6 -10.58 37.49 -5.79
C PRO A 6 -9.54 38.61 -5.84
N THR A 7 -9.36 39.22 -6.97
CA THR A 7 -8.51 40.40 -7.17
C THR A 7 -8.94 41.59 -6.32
N ASP A 8 -9.98 41.44 -5.54
CA ASP A 8 -10.67 42.49 -4.79
C ASP A 8 -10.48 42.40 -3.27
N GLY A 9 -9.44 41.72 -2.78
CA GLY A 9 -9.03 41.80 -1.38
C GLY A 9 -9.99 41.20 -0.32
N SER A 10 -11.14 40.65 -0.73
CA SER A 10 -12.07 39.97 0.18
C SER A 10 -11.66 38.53 0.39
N VAL A 11 -10.79 38.28 1.36
CA VAL A 11 -10.53 36.93 1.87
C VAL A 11 -11.82 36.43 2.50
N GLN A 12 -12.49 35.46 1.89
CA GLN A 12 -13.63 34.80 2.57
C GLN A 12 -13.11 34.15 3.85
N PRO A 13 -13.72 34.45 5.03
CA PRO A 13 -13.29 33.84 6.28
C PRO A 13 -13.46 32.32 6.18
N LEU A 14 -12.38 31.57 6.51
CA LEU A 14 -12.44 30.13 6.65
C LEU A 14 -13.55 29.75 7.65
N SER A 15 -14.30 28.73 7.35
CA SER A 15 -15.32 28.24 8.29
C SER A 15 -14.62 27.79 9.59
N GLU A 16 -15.29 27.98 10.74
CA GLU A 16 -14.75 27.49 12.04
C GLU A 16 -14.41 26.01 12.03
N LEU A 17 -15.13 25.20 11.25
CA LEU A 17 -14.89 23.77 11.11
C LEU A 17 -13.60 23.49 10.33
N GLU A 18 -13.31 24.23 9.28
CA GLU A 18 -12.04 24.10 8.53
C GLU A 18 -10.85 24.44 9.40
N VAL A 19 -10.92 25.52 10.18
CA VAL A 19 -9.86 25.91 11.11
C VAL A 19 -9.65 24.84 12.18
N LYS A 20 -10.73 24.31 12.77
CA LYS A 20 -10.64 23.23 13.78
C LYS A 20 -10.04 21.93 13.17
N ALA A 21 -10.44 21.58 11.95
CA ALA A 21 -9.91 20.40 11.25
C ALA A 21 -8.42 20.56 10.95
N GLU A 22 -7.98 21.73 10.50
CA GLU A 22 -6.57 22.02 10.23
C GLU A 22 -5.72 22.00 11.51
N LEU A 23 -6.22 22.59 12.59
CA LEU A 23 -5.55 22.54 13.90
C LEU A 23 -5.42 21.08 14.40
N LEU A 24 -6.46 20.28 14.26
CA LEU A 24 -6.44 18.87 14.63
C LEU A 24 -5.43 18.09 13.79
N TYR A 25 -5.43 18.29 12.46
CA TYR A 25 -4.50 17.63 11.55
C TYR A 25 -3.04 18.00 11.85
N ASN A 26 -2.77 19.26 12.11
CA ASN A 26 -1.42 19.73 12.42
C ASN A 26 -0.94 19.30 13.81
N ARG A 27 -1.87 19.11 14.76
CA ARG A 27 -1.56 18.63 16.12
C ARG A 27 -1.16 17.15 16.16
N ILE A 28 -1.75 16.32 15.27
CA ILE A 28 -1.53 14.88 15.25
C ILE A 28 -0.60 14.53 14.07
N PRO A 29 0.64 14.09 14.30
CA PRO A 29 1.54 13.67 13.23
C PRO A 29 1.18 12.25 12.71
N PHE A 30 0.03 12.12 12.02
CA PHE A 30 -0.55 10.85 11.57
C PHE A 30 0.46 9.92 10.91
N SER A 31 1.19 10.41 9.92
CA SER A 31 2.16 9.60 9.17
C SER A 31 3.30 9.10 10.03
N LYS A 32 3.84 9.98 10.92
CA LYS A 32 4.97 9.64 11.79
C LYS A 32 4.59 8.56 12.80
N ILE A 33 3.41 8.68 13.41
CA ILE A 33 2.89 7.68 14.35
C ILE A 33 2.69 6.36 13.63
N LEU A 34 2.03 6.40 12.45
CA LEU A 34 1.69 5.19 11.70
C LEU A 34 2.91 4.44 11.19
N PHE A 35 3.92 5.13 10.62
CA PHE A 35 5.08 4.38 10.12
C PHE A 35 5.82 3.67 11.26
N MET A 36 5.96 4.32 12.42
CA MET A 36 6.62 3.71 13.58
C MET A 36 5.84 2.49 14.09
N ILE A 37 4.52 2.63 14.26
CA ILE A 37 3.65 1.54 14.72
C ILE A 37 3.62 0.41 13.69
N ASN A 38 3.38 0.71 12.42
CA ASN A 38 3.25 -0.30 11.38
C ASN A 38 4.56 -1.08 11.17
N LEU A 39 5.72 -0.40 11.14
CA LEU A 39 7.00 -1.11 11.04
C LEU A 39 7.28 -1.98 12.27
N SER A 40 7.04 -1.47 13.47
CA SER A 40 7.27 -2.23 14.71
C SER A 40 6.38 -3.46 14.78
N LEU A 41 5.06 -3.30 14.52
CA LEU A 41 4.12 -4.42 14.49
C LEU A 41 4.39 -5.36 13.32
N GLY A 42 4.81 -4.83 12.17
CA GLY A 42 5.20 -5.60 11.00
C GLY A 42 6.38 -6.53 11.29
N VAL A 43 7.46 -5.99 11.81
CA VAL A 43 8.65 -6.79 12.19
C VAL A 43 8.29 -7.81 13.26
N LEU A 44 7.58 -7.40 14.31
CA LEU A 44 7.19 -8.30 15.41
C LEU A 44 6.29 -9.44 14.91
N SER A 45 5.26 -9.14 14.12
CA SER A 45 4.35 -10.15 13.58
C SER A 45 5.04 -11.06 12.56
N PHE A 46 5.99 -10.54 11.78
CA PHE A 46 6.79 -11.33 10.85
C PHE A 46 7.75 -12.29 11.58
N LEU A 47 8.44 -11.83 12.63
CA LEU A 47 9.27 -12.67 13.46
C LEU A 47 8.47 -13.78 14.16
N LEU A 48 7.27 -13.48 14.65
CA LEU A 48 6.37 -14.48 15.23
C LEU A 48 5.90 -15.48 14.16
N LEU A 49 5.63 -15.05 12.94
CA LEU A 49 5.29 -15.95 11.83
C LEU A 49 6.45 -16.89 11.51
N LEU A 50 7.67 -16.39 11.45
CA LEU A 50 8.89 -17.20 11.24
C LEU A 50 9.11 -18.17 12.41
N HIS A 51 9.03 -17.69 13.63
CA HIS A 51 9.19 -18.53 14.83
C HIS A 51 8.19 -19.69 14.86
N ASN A 52 6.90 -19.40 14.67
CA ASN A 52 5.84 -20.40 14.58
C ASN A 52 6.04 -21.39 13.42
N SER A 53 6.64 -20.92 12.33
CA SER A 53 6.99 -21.77 11.18
C SER A 53 8.13 -22.73 11.49
N LEU A 54 9.09 -22.30 12.30
CA LEU A 54 10.27 -23.08 12.68
C LEU A 54 9.99 -24.12 13.78
N GLN A 55 9.10 -23.79 14.77
CA GLN A 55 8.85 -24.63 15.96
C GLN A 55 7.65 -25.57 15.85
N ARG A 56 7.07 -25.78 14.69
CA ARG A 56 5.79 -26.47 14.50
C ARG A 56 5.76 -27.93 15.01
N ASN A 57 6.89 -28.56 15.22
CA ASN A 57 6.96 -29.96 15.68
C ASN A 57 6.80 -30.15 17.20
N ILE A 58 6.81 -29.08 18.01
CA ILE A 58 6.85 -29.18 19.49
C ILE A 58 5.80 -28.29 20.18
N LEU A 59 4.75 -27.82 19.45
CA LEU A 59 3.81 -26.88 20.06
C LEU A 59 2.90 -27.55 21.09
N SER A 60 3.15 -27.25 22.36
CA SER A 60 2.22 -27.53 23.47
C SER A 60 0.91 -26.73 23.30
N LEU A 61 -0.18 -27.19 23.92
CA LEU A 61 -1.48 -26.50 23.92
C LEU A 61 -1.37 -25.02 24.31
N LYS A 62 -0.47 -24.68 25.24
CA LYS A 62 -0.19 -23.29 25.66
C LYS A 62 0.36 -22.42 24.53
N ALA A 63 1.28 -22.93 23.72
CA ALA A 63 1.85 -22.19 22.60
C ALA A 63 0.81 -21.94 21.49
N LYS A 64 -0.11 -22.88 21.25
CA LYS A 64 -1.23 -22.71 20.30
C LYS A 64 -2.19 -21.61 20.76
N THR A 65 -2.48 -21.50 22.05
CA THR A 65 -3.33 -20.45 22.62
C THR A 65 -2.65 -19.08 22.51
N ILE A 66 -1.37 -18.97 22.86
CA ILE A 66 -0.60 -17.71 22.72
C ILE A 66 -0.58 -17.25 21.27
N SER A 67 -0.34 -18.14 20.32
CA SER A 67 -0.34 -17.83 18.89
C SER A 67 -1.70 -17.31 18.40
N ARG A 68 -2.81 -17.88 18.90
CA ARG A 68 -4.17 -17.42 18.58
C ARG A 68 -4.46 -16.03 19.14
N THR A 69 -4.10 -15.78 20.39
CA THR A 69 -4.30 -14.48 21.07
C THR A 69 -3.47 -13.39 20.37
N ALA A 70 -2.20 -13.69 20.04
CA ALA A 70 -1.34 -12.78 19.29
C ALA A 70 -1.95 -12.46 17.91
N GLY A 71 -2.45 -13.46 17.20
CA GLY A 71 -3.12 -13.26 15.90
C GLY A 71 -4.33 -12.34 16.01
N THR A 72 -5.15 -12.49 17.05
CA THR A 72 -6.30 -11.60 17.29
C THR A 72 -5.83 -10.17 17.61
N PHE A 73 -4.81 -10.01 18.43
CA PHE A 73 -4.23 -8.70 18.75
C PHE A 73 -3.74 -7.98 17.48
N PHE A 74 -2.95 -8.63 16.64
CA PHE A 74 -2.48 -8.03 15.40
C PHE A 74 -3.61 -7.73 14.41
N SER A 75 -4.66 -8.56 14.37
CA SER A 75 -5.82 -8.28 13.52
C SER A 75 -6.57 -7.03 13.97
N VAL A 76 -6.79 -6.87 15.27
CA VAL A 76 -7.41 -5.65 15.84
C VAL A 76 -6.53 -4.43 15.56
N ALA A 77 -5.21 -4.56 15.78
CA ALA A 77 -4.25 -3.49 15.51
C ALA A 77 -4.25 -3.07 14.02
N LEU A 78 -4.42 -4.03 13.08
CA LEU A 78 -4.51 -3.74 11.65
C LEU A 78 -5.74 -2.89 11.32
N TYR A 79 -6.91 -3.25 11.85
CA TYR A 79 -8.12 -2.45 11.65
C TYR A 79 -8.02 -1.06 12.27
N LEU A 80 -7.44 -0.95 13.47
CA LEU A 80 -7.22 0.35 14.12
C LEU A 80 -6.23 1.21 13.31
N ALA A 81 -5.14 0.64 12.81
CA ALA A 81 -4.19 1.33 11.95
C ALA A 81 -4.85 1.82 10.65
N PHE A 82 -5.69 0.99 10.03
CA PHE A 82 -6.46 1.36 8.84
C PHE A 82 -7.42 2.52 9.11
N ILE A 83 -8.23 2.44 10.19
CA ILE A 83 -9.20 3.50 10.55
C ILE A 83 -8.48 4.81 10.88
N PHE A 84 -7.38 4.74 11.64
CA PHE A 84 -6.60 5.92 11.99
C PHE A 84 -5.95 6.57 10.76
N HIS A 85 -5.44 5.75 9.83
CA HIS A 85 -4.88 6.24 8.57
C HIS A 85 -5.95 6.87 7.68
N LEU A 86 -7.10 6.20 7.55
CA LEU A 86 -8.24 6.70 6.80
C LEU A 86 -8.74 8.04 7.36
N ALA A 87 -8.83 8.19 8.69
CA ALA A 87 -9.22 9.44 9.32
C ALA A 87 -8.25 10.58 8.98
N GLY A 88 -6.92 10.35 9.07
CA GLY A 88 -5.92 11.34 8.67
C GLY A 88 -6.00 11.70 7.18
N TYR A 89 -6.25 10.71 6.32
CA TYR A 89 -6.41 10.92 4.89
C TYR A 89 -7.68 11.72 4.55
N CYS A 90 -8.81 11.42 5.20
CA CYS A 90 -10.07 12.14 5.04
C CYS A 90 -9.97 13.60 5.56
N LEU A 91 -9.30 13.82 6.70
CA LEU A 91 -9.03 15.17 7.19
C LEU A 91 -8.21 15.98 6.18
N ARG A 92 -7.17 15.38 5.60
CA ARG A 92 -6.37 16.03 4.57
C ARG A 92 -7.18 16.35 3.32
N TRP A 93 -8.06 15.44 2.91
CA TRP A 93 -8.99 15.67 1.79
C TRP A 93 -9.92 16.84 2.08
N TYR A 94 -10.52 16.87 3.27
CA TYR A 94 -11.43 17.95 3.68
C TYR A 94 -10.75 19.32 3.70
N ILE A 95 -9.57 19.42 4.34
CA ILE A 95 -8.79 20.65 4.42
C ILE A 95 -8.31 21.12 3.05
N GLY A 96 -7.84 20.19 2.22
CA GLY A 96 -7.31 20.49 0.87
C GLY A 96 -8.39 20.80 -0.17
N GLY A 97 -9.67 20.46 0.09
CA GLY A 97 -10.79 20.59 -0.88
C GLY A 97 -10.62 19.76 -2.15
N ARG A 98 -9.67 18.81 -2.16
CA ARG A 98 -9.32 17.97 -3.31
C ARG A 98 -8.83 16.59 -2.87
N ILE A 99 -8.91 15.61 -3.76
CA ILE A 99 -8.34 14.29 -3.50
C ILE A 99 -6.83 14.42 -3.29
N PRO A 100 -6.27 13.90 -2.17
CA PRO A 100 -4.84 14.05 -1.86
C PRO A 100 -3.99 13.07 -2.68
N LEU A 101 -3.72 13.39 -3.95
CA LEU A 101 -2.93 12.58 -4.91
C LEU A 101 -1.99 13.44 -5.76
N SER A 102 -1.68 14.65 -5.29
CA SER A 102 -1.05 15.66 -6.14
C SER A 102 0.45 15.80 -5.94
N ASN A 103 0.99 15.22 -4.89
CA ASN A 103 2.43 15.23 -4.60
C ASN A 103 2.90 13.85 -4.08
N GLY A 104 4.22 13.67 -4.01
CA GLY A 104 4.81 12.40 -3.58
C GLY A 104 4.39 11.98 -2.17
N TYR A 105 4.23 12.92 -1.25
CA TYR A 105 3.72 12.64 0.09
C TYR A 105 2.30 12.05 0.04
N GLU A 106 1.40 12.69 -0.68
CA GLU A 106 0.00 12.26 -0.79
C GLU A 106 -0.14 10.90 -1.48
N THR A 107 0.66 10.65 -2.52
CA THR A 107 0.67 9.36 -3.22
C THR A 107 1.17 8.22 -2.35
N MET A 108 2.19 8.43 -1.51
CA MET A 108 2.66 7.44 -0.55
C MET A 108 1.64 7.18 0.56
N GLN A 109 0.93 8.21 1.03
CA GLN A 109 -0.18 8.05 1.97
C GLN A 109 -1.29 7.20 1.36
N PHE A 110 -1.69 7.48 0.13
CA PHE A 110 -2.71 6.70 -0.57
C PHE A 110 -2.25 5.24 -0.80
N MET A 111 -1.00 5.03 -1.21
CA MET A 111 -0.46 3.67 -1.38
C MET A 111 -0.48 2.89 -0.06
N ALA A 112 -0.08 3.52 1.05
CA ALA A 112 -0.14 2.89 2.37
C ALA A 112 -1.58 2.56 2.78
N LEU A 113 -2.56 3.42 2.45
CA LEU A 113 -3.99 3.17 2.67
C LEU A 113 -4.48 1.96 1.86
N CYS A 114 -4.10 1.86 0.59
CA CYS A 114 -4.41 0.71 -0.27
C CYS A 114 -3.83 -0.58 0.28
N ILE A 115 -2.58 -0.56 0.73
CA ILE A 115 -1.91 -1.72 1.35
C ILE A 115 -2.68 -2.19 2.59
N LEU A 116 -3.03 -1.28 3.50
CA LEU A 116 -3.80 -1.61 4.70
C LEU A 116 -5.19 -2.14 4.35
N LEU A 117 -5.86 -1.58 3.34
CA LEU A 117 -7.15 -2.06 2.85
C LEU A 117 -7.06 -3.50 2.33
N ILE A 118 -6.08 -3.78 1.46
CA ILE A 118 -5.84 -5.13 0.92
C ILE A 118 -5.56 -6.11 2.07
N ALA A 119 -4.74 -5.70 3.04
CA ALA A 119 -4.45 -6.51 4.22
C ALA A 119 -5.72 -6.79 5.05
N CYS A 120 -6.56 -5.78 5.30
CA CYS A 120 -7.83 -5.95 6.00
C CYS A 120 -8.78 -6.93 5.30
N LEU A 121 -8.80 -6.95 3.97
CA LEU A 121 -9.67 -7.83 3.18
C LEU A 121 -9.17 -9.28 3.19
N LEU A 122 -7.85 -9.49 3.09
CA LEU A 122 -7.27 -10.80 2.82
C LEU A 122 -6.72 -11.52 4.06
N HIS A 123 -6.39 -10.82 5.16
CA HIS A 123 -5.70 -11.45 6.31
C HIS A 123 -6.49 -12.58 6.99
N ARG A 124 -7.82 -12.55 6.90
CA ARG A 124 -8.67 -13.62 7.47
C ARG A 124 -8.52 -14.93 6.72
N ARG A 125 -8.27 -14.86 5.43
CA ARG A 125 -8.08 -16.03 4.56
C ARG A 125 -6.61 -16.49 4.55
N PHE A 126 -5.66 -15.54 4.60
CA PHE A 126 -4.22 -15.79 4.48
C PHE A 126 -3.47 -15.09 5.60
N SER A 127 -3.02 -15.85 6.60
CA SER A 127 -2.40 -15.30 7.82
C SER A 127 -1.09 -14.53 7.60
N PHE A 128 -0.35 -14.84 6.52
CA PHE A 128 0.89 -14.15 6.16
C PHE A 128 0.68 -12.75 5.58
N ILE A 129 -0.54 -12.43 5.12
CA ILE A 129 -0.89 -11.08 4.63
C ILE A 129 -0.81 -10.04 5.73
N LEU A 130 -1.09 -10.41 6.98
CA LEU A 130 -1.12 -9.48 8.11
C LEU A 130 0.26 -8.84 8.38
N PRO A 131 1.38 -9.58 8.59
CA PRO A 131 2.70 -8.96 8.71
C PRO A 131 3.13 -8.20 7.47
N PHE A 132 2.76 -8.65 6.27
CA PHE A 132 3.09 -7.97 5.03
C PHE A 132 2.35 -6.63 4.90
N GLY A 133 1.08 -6.58 5.30
CA GLY A 133 0.31 -5.34 5.33
C GLY A 133 0.95 -4.28 6.23
N PHE A 134 1.38 -4.65 7.42
CA PHE A 134 2.09 -3.76 8.32
C PHE A 134 3.45 -3.32 7.78
N LEU A 135 4.28 -4.26 7.30
CA LEU A 135 5.60 -3.94 6.76
C LEU A 135 5.51 -3.01 5.55
N LEU A 136 4.70 -3.36 4.55
CA LEU A 136 4.59 -2.58 3.32
C LEU A 136 4.00 -1.19 3.56
N SER A 137 2.94 -1.08 4.37
CA SER A 137 2.37 0.23 4.71
C SER A 137 3.35 1.08 5.52
N GLY A 138 4.04 0.47 6.47
CA GLY A 138 5.10 1.14 7.23
C GLY A 138 6.24 1.63 6.35
N PHE A 139 6.72 0.81 5.40
CA PHE A 139 7.75 1.21 4.43
C PHE A 139 7.29 2.33 3.50
N ALA A 140 6.06 2.28 2.98
CA ALA A 140 5.53 3.35 2.13
C ALA A 140 5.54 4.71 2.87
N LEU A 141 5.10 4.72 4.14
CA LEU A 141 5.12 5.91 4.98
C LEU A 141 6.54 6.33 5.37
N LEU A 142 7.45 5.39 5.61
CA LEU A 142 8.86 5.66 5.89
C LEU A 142 9.55 6.32 4.69
N VAL A 143 9.31 5.84 3.46
CA VAL A 143 9.83 6.44 2.23
C VAL A 143 9.35 7.89 2.09
N SER A 144 8.08 8.15 2.39
CA SER A 144 7.54 9.51 2.42
C SER A 144 8.28 10.41 3.43
N TYR A 145 8.62 9.86 4.59
CA TYR A 145 9.32 10.59 5.64
C TYR A 145 10.81 10.82 5.32
N LEU A 146 11.53 9.78 4.91
CA LEU A 146 12.96 9.87 4.57
C LEU A 146 13.21 10.67 3.29
N GLY A 147 12.31 10.58 2.31
CA GLY A 147 12.36 11.33 1.07
C GLY A 147 12.12 12.85 1.26
N GLN A 148 11.96 13.32 2.50
CA GLN A 148 11.66 14.72 2.84
C GLN A 148 10.54 15.31 1.99
N MET A 149 9.56 14.47 1.66
CA MET A 149 8.41 14.88 0.86
C MET A 149 7.58 15.91 1.63
N ASN A 150 7.25 17.01 0.98
CA ASN A 150 6.56 18.12 1.63
C ASN A 150 5.15 17.71 2.09
N PRO A 151 4.87 17.69 3.42
CA PRO A 151 3.57 17.38 3.96
C PRO A 151 2.56 18.54 3.87
N GLN A 152 3.01 19.74 3.51
CA GLN A 152 2.14 20.92 3.45
C GLN A 152 1.04 20.77 2.39
N ILE A 153 -0.12 21.32 2.68
CA ILE A 153 -1.24 21.39 1.76
C ILE A 153 -1.10 22.70 0.98
N THR A 154 -0.50 22.63 -0.21
CA THR A 154 -0.27 23.80 -1.06
C THR A 154 -1.30 23.87 -2.18
N PRO A 155 -1.63 25.09 -2.68
CA PRO A 155 -2.42 25.24 -3.90
C PRO A 155 -1.73 24.54 -5.08
N LEU A 156 -2.51 23.93 -5.95
CA LEU A 156 -2.01 23.25 -7.15
C LEU A 156 -1.96 24.18 -8.34
N MET A 157 -0.98 23.94 -9.21
CA MET A 157 -1.01 24.49 -10.56
C MET A 157 -2.27 24.00 -11.30
N PRO A 158 -2.91 24.84 -12.13
CA PRO A 158 -4.17 24.49 -12.80
C PRO A 158 -4.11 23.17 -13.60
N VAL A 159 -2.98 22.87 -14.21
CA VAL A 159 -2.75 21.64 -15.00
C VAL A 159 -2.84 20.36 -14.14
N LEU A 160 -2.57 20.45 -12.85
CA LEU A 160 -2.66 19.34 -11.92
C LEU A 160 -4.07 19.17 -11.32
N VAL A 161 -4.97 20.13 -11.53
CA VAL A 161 -6.37 20.06 -11.08
C VAL A 161 -7.19 19.34 -12.15
N SER A 162 -6.97 18.04 -12.29
CA SER A 162 -7.65 17.22 -13.30
C SER A 162 -8.19 15.92 -12.69
N PRO A 163 -9.47 15.59 -12.91
CA PRO A 163 -10.02 14.29 -12.50
C PRO A 163 -9.28 13.11 -13.14
N TRP A 164 -8.85 13.26 -14.40
CA TRP A 164 -8.10 12.23 -15.13
C TRP A 164 -6.77 11.90 -14.42
N LEU A 165 -6.05 12.92 -13.96
CA LEU A 165 -4.82 12.73 -13.20
C LEU A 165 -5.08 11.97 -11.89
N SER A 166 -6.12 12.35 -11.16
CA SER A 166 -6.45 11.69 -9.88
C SER A 166 -6.81 10.22 -10.07
N ILE A 167 -7.59 9.89 -11.11
CA ILE A 167 -7.96 8.50 -11.42
C ILE A 167 -6.71 7.71 -11.87
N HIS A 168 -5.89 8.27 -12.77
CA HIS A 168 -4.64 7.68 -13.20
C HIS A 168 -3.74 7.31 -12.02
N VAL A 169 -3.45 8.28 -11.14
CA VAL A 169 -2.57 8.07 -9.97
C VAL A 169 -3.18 7.04 -9.02
N SER A 170 -4.50 7.05 -8.80
CA SER A 170 -5.17 6.05 -7.94
C SER A 170 -4.98 4.63 -8.46
N LEU A 171 -5.14 4.40 -9.76
CA LEU A 171 -4.99 3.08 -10.38
C LEU A 171 -3.53 2.60 -10.33
N ILE A 172 -2.58 3.49 -10.64
CA ILE A 172 -1.14 3.17 -10.56
C ILE A 172 -0.74 2.80 -9.12
N MET A 173 -1.15 3.59 -8.12
CA MET A 173 -0.81 3.31 -6.72
C MET A 173 -1.47 2.03 -6.19
N MET A 174 -2.72 1.74 -6.59
CA MET A 174 -3.39 0.48 -6.27
C MET A 174 -2.65 -0.71 -6.90
N SER A 175 -2.24 -0.60 -8.17
CA SER A 175 -1.44 -1.61 -8.84
C SER A 175 -0.13 -1.87 -8.09
N TYR A 176 0.63 -0.83 -7.75
CA TYR A 176 1.89 -0.97 -7.04
C TYR A 176 1.72 -1.58 -5.65
N ALA A 177 0.63 -1.28 -4.95
CA ALA A 177 0.30 -1.92 -3.68
C ALA A 177 0.12 -3.44 -3.84
N LEU A 178 -0.63 -3.88 -4.87
CA LEU A 178 -0.82 -5.30 -5.19
C LEU A 178 0.48 -5.98 -5.59
N LEU A 179 1.29 -5.35 -6.44
CA LEU A 179 2.59 -5.86 -6.88
C LEU A 179 3.59 -6.01 -5.70
N ALA A 180 3.53 -5.09 -4.73
CA ALA A 180 4.35 -5.18 -3.52
C ALA A 180 4.00 -6.43 -2.68
N PHE A 181 2.72 -6.79 -2.54
CA PHE A 181 2.32 -8.05 -1.91
C PHE A 181 2.83 -9.26 -2.68
N ILE A 182 2.73 -9.26 -4.02
CA ILE A 182 3.24 -10.35 -4.87
C ILE A 182 4.74 -10.51 -4.67
N MET A 183 5.49 -9.40 -4.63
CA MET A 183 6.94 -9.41 -4.38
C MET A 183 7.28 -10.08 -3.04
N LEU A 184 6.62 -9.70 -1.94
CA LEU A 184 6.87 -10.32 -0.64
C LEU A 184 6.45 -11.79 -0.58
N ASN A 185 5.34 -12.15 -1.24
CA ASN A 185 4.93 -13.55 -1.38
C ASN A 185 6.00 -14.36 -2.11
N GLY A 186 6.55 -13.83 -3.20
CA GLY A 186 7.61 -14.46 -3.97
C GLY A 186 8.88 -14.67 -3.15
N ILE A 187 9.34 -13.65 -2.42
CA ILE A 187 10.50 -13.76 -1.52
C ILE A 187 10.27 -14.83 -0.46
N LEU A 188 9.10 -14.83 0.19
CA LEU A 188 8.77 -15.83 1.21
C LEU A 188 8.74 -17.24 0.61
N ALA A 189 8.15 -17.43 -0.57
CA ALA A 189 8.09 -18.72 -1.26
C ALA A 189 9.50 -19.24 -1.59
N LEU A 190 10.40 -18.38 -2.09
CA LEU A 190 11.79 -18.73 -2.38
C LEU A 190 12.57 -19.12 -1.10
N CYS A 191 12.37 -18.38 -0.01
CA CYS A 191 12.99 -18.71 1.28
C CYS A 191 12.54 -20.07 1.82
N LEU A 192 11.25 -20.39 1.68
CA LEU A 192 10.69 -21.69 2.09
C LEU A 192 11.24 -22.83 1.22
N ARG A 193 11.29 -22.65 -0.11
CA ARG A 193 11.80 -23.65 -1.06
C ARG A 193 13.29 -23.94 -0.87
N LYS A 194 14.12 -22.91 -0.58
CA LYS A 194 15.56 -23.10 -0.32
C LYS A 194 15.79 -23.98 0.91
N LYS A 195 15.00 -23.82 1.95
CA LYS A 195 15.08 -24.62 3.18
C LYS A 195 14.75 -26.09 2.95
N GLU A 196 13.83 -26.40 2.03
CA GLU A 196 13.48 -27.75 1.63
C GLU A 196 14.67 -28.46 0.96
N SER A 197 15.39 -27.80 0.06
CA SER A 197 16.59 -28.33 -0.61
C SER A 197 17.74 -28.63 0.35
N GLU A 198 17.84 -27.92 1.49
CA GLU A 198 18.91 -28.13 2.48
C GLU A 198 18.58 -29.26 3.48
N ASN A 199 17.28 -29.56 3.70
CA ASN A 199 16.82 -30.49 4.73
C ASN A 199 16.28 -31.82 4.17
N ASN A 200 16.95 -32.47 3.28
CA ASN A 200 16.60 -33.75 2.62
C ASN A 200 16.12 -34.90 3.55
N VAL A 201 15.35 -34.65 4.60
CA VAL A 201 14.84 -35.68 5.53
C VAL A 201 13.38 -35.42 5.89
N SER A 202 12.52 -36.21 5.23
CA SER A 202 11.33 -36.91 5.79
C SER A 202 10.26 -36.11 6.54
N GLY A 203 9.06 -36.12 6.03
CA GLY A 203 7.79 -36.00 6.77
C GLY A 203 7.15 -34.61 6.84
N ASN A 204 7.83 -33.52 6.53
CA ASN A 204 7.30 -32.14 6.59
C ASN A 204 6.89 -31.57 5.22
N ASP A 205 7.17 -32.30 4.15
CA ASP A 205 7.10 -31.82 2.77
C ASP A 205 5.65 -31.41 2.41
N ALA A 206 4.66 -32.21 2.76
CA ALA A 206 3.24 -31.95 2.41
C ALA A 206 2.67 -30.66 3.03
N ILE A 207 3.19 -30.22 4.22
CA ILE A 207 2.69 -29.01 4.89
C ILE A 207 3.36 -27.76 4.28
N GLN A 208 4.61 -27.89 3.88
CA GLN A 208 5.39 -26.82 3.29
C GLN A 208 4.93 -26.56 1.85
N ASP A 209 4.67 -27.64 1.10
CA ASP A 209 4.06 -27.60 -0.23
C ASP A 209 2.73 -26.85 -0.21
N ASN A 210 1.86 -27.16 0.75
CA ASN A 210 0.57 -26.45 0.91
C ASN A 210 0.75 -24.95 1.17
N ARG A 211 1.82 -24.53 1.87
CA ARG A 211 2.12 -23.11 2.08
C ARG A 211 2.60 -22.43 0.81
N ILE A 212 3.51 -23.05 0.07
CA ILE A 212 4.00 -22.54 -1.20
C ILE A 212 2.84 -22.43 -2.19
N GLU A 213 1.96 -23.42 -2.22
CA GLU A 213 0.75 -23.40 -3.03
C GLU A 213 -0.17 -22.25 -2.67
N GLN A 214 -0.41 -22.00 -1.37
CA GLN A 214 -1.19 -20.84 -0.91
C GLN A 214 -0.56 -19.49 -1.30
N LEU A 215 0.76 -19.35 -1.19
CA LEU A 215 1.48 -18.14 -1.62
C LEU A 215 1.36 -17.92 -3.12
N THR A 216 1.47 -19.00 -3.91
CA THR A 216 1.30 -18.96 -5.36
C THR A 216 -0.13 -18.59 -5.74
N LEU A 217 -1.12 -19.18 -5.10
CA LEU A 217 -2.54 -18.89 -5.33
C LEU A 217 -2.85 -17.42 -5.04
N VAL A 218 -2.37 -16.88 -3.91
CA VAL A 218 -2.55 -15.45 -3.59
C VAL A 218 -1.85 -14.57 -4.61
N SER A 219 -0.63 -14.91 -5.00
CA SER A 219 0.10 -14.13 -6.00
C SER A 219 -0.62 -14.10 -7.34
N ARG A 220 -1.18 -15.23 -7.80
CA ARG A 220 -2.04 -15.28 -9.00
C ARG A 220 -3.30 -14.44 -8.83
N LEU A 221 -4.01 -14.57 -7.71
CA LEU A 221 -5.22 -13.80 -7.42
C LEU A 221 -4.97 -12.28 -7.49
N LEU A 222 -3.81 -11.83 -6.98
CA LEU A 222 -3.44 -10.42 -6.97
C LEU A 222 -2.89 -9.93 -8.31
N LEU A 223 -2.32 -10.83 -9.12
CA LEU A 223 -1.68 -10.49 -10.39
C LEU A 223 -2.68 -9.96 -11.44
N TYR A 224 -3.87 -10.57 -11.53
CA TYR A 224 -4.92 -10.13 -12.46
C TYR A 224 -5.34 -8.68 -12.24
N PRO A 225 -5.80 -8.27 -11.04
CA PRO A 225 -6.17 -6.89 -10.82
C PRO A 225 -4.95 -5.94 -10.85
N ALA A 226 -3.76 -6.39 -10.45
CA ALA A 226 -2.56 -5.56 -10.50
C ALA A 226 -2.20 -5.16 -11.94
N THR A 227 -2.16 -6.12 -12.87
CA THR A 227 -1.86 -5.86 -14.27
C THR A 227 -2.97 -5.05 -14.96
N PHE A 228 -4.24 -5.34 -14.65
CA PHE A 228 -5.36 -4.56 -15.14
C PHE A 228 -5.28 -3.08 -14.71
N PHE A 229 -5.07 -2.81 -13.41
CA PHE A 229 -4.96 -1.44 -12.91
C PHE A 229 -3.72 -0.72 -13.45
N LEU A 230 -2.62 -1.44 -13.66
CA LEU A 230 -1.42 -0.86 -14.25
C LEU A 230 -1.67 -0.44 -15.70
N GLY A 231 -2.22 -1.32 -16.53
CA GLY A 231 -2.53 -1.03 -17.92
C GLY A 231 -3.56 0.11 -18.08
N ALA A 232 -4.67 0.04 -17.32
CA ALA A 232 -5.68 1.09 -17.31
C ALA A 232 -5.11 2.43 -16.82
N GLY A 233 -4.25 2.38 -15.79
CA GLY A 233 -3.55 3.55 -15.29
C GLY A 233 -2.64 4.19 -16.34
N ILE A 234 -1.80 3.40 -17.03
CA ILE A 234 -0.92 3.89 -18.11
C ILE A 234 -1.76 4.57 -19.21
N PHE A 235 -2.85 3.92 -19.63
CA PHE A 235 -3.72 4.47 -20.68
C PHE A 235 -4.36 5.82 -20.27
N LEU A 236 -4.90 5.90 -19.06
CA LEU A 236 -5.49 7.15 -18.54
C LEU A 236 -4.45 8.25 -18.34
N GLY A 237 -3.22 7.86 -17.96
CA GLY A 237 -2.09 8.79 -17.89
C GLY A 237 -1.72 9.37 -19.23
N ALA A 238 -1.71 8.55 -20.28
CA ALA A 238 -1.49 9.00 -21.65
C ALA A 238 -2.58 9.97 -22.13
N VAL A 239 -3.86 9.68 -21.84
CA VAL A 239 -4.97 10.61 -22.16
C VAL A 239 -4.81 11.95 -21.45
N TRP A 240 -4.49 11.92 -20.14
CA TRP A 240 -4.21 13.13 -19.38
C TRP A 240 -3.01 13.92 -19.94
N ALA A 241 -1.93 13.22 -20.30
CA ALA A 241 -0.74 13.84 -20.87
C ALA A 241 -1.05 14.55 -22.19
N ASN A 242 -1.87 13.94 -23.04
CA ASN A 242 -2.30 14.58 -24.30
C ASN A 242 -3.12 15.84 -24.05
N VAL A 243 -4.05 15.82 -23.11
CA VAL A 243 -4.87 17.00 -22.75
C VAL A 243 -4.02 18.11 -22.14
N SER A 244 -3.00 17.75 -21.35
CA SER A 244 -2.18 18.70 -20.59
C SER A 244 -0.98 19.24 -21.36
N TRP A 245 -0.37 18.39 -22.21
CA TRP A 245 0.92 18.65 -22.87
C TRP A 245 0.87 18.49 -24.40
N GLY A 246 -0.29 18.10 -24.98
CA GLY A 246 -0.47 17.88 -26.41
C GLY A 246 0.21 16.63 -26.98
N ARG A 247 0.63 15.69 -26.13
CA ARG A 247 1.25 14.43 -26.55
C ARG A 247 0.88 13.32 -25.59
N TYR A 248 0.62 12.12 -26.11
CA TYR A 248 0.25 10.95 -25.31
C TYR A 248 1.42 10.32 -24.57
N TRP A 249 2.63 10.45 -25.11
CA TRP A 249 3.81 9.77 -24.59
C TRP A 249 5.07 10.62 -24.79
N ALA A 250 5.91 10.71 -23.79
CA ALA A 250 7.11 11.54 -23.80
C ALA A 250 8.41 10.76 -23.64
N TRP A 251 8.33 9.45 -23.40
CA TRP A 251 9.48 8.59 -23.07
C TRP A 251 10.21 9.03 -21.80
N ASP A 252 9.50 9.65 -20.88
CA ASP A 252 10.10 9.98 -19.60
C ASP A 252 10.36 8.70 -18.76
N PRO A 253 11.27 8.76 -17.76
CA PRO A 253 11.62 7.58 -16.96
C PRO A 253 10.42 6.92 -16.28
N LYS A 254 9.39 7.68 -15.88
CA LYS A 254 8.19 7.15 -15.20
C LYS A 254 7.33 6.34 -16.17
N GLU A 255 7.15 6.84 -17.38
CA GLU A 255 6.42 6.15 -18.45
C GLU A 255 7.13 4.84 -18.84
N VAL A 256 8.45 4.92 -19.06
CA VAL A 256 9.27 3.77 -19.45
C VAL A 256 9.24 2.67 -18.38
N TRP A 257 9.44 3.02 -17.10
CA TRP A 257 9.39 2.04 -16.02
C TRP A 257 8.00 1.45 -15.79
N ALA A 258 6.94 2.23 -15.96
CA ALA A 258 5.57 1.71 -15.90
C ALA A 258 5.32 0.71 -17.03
N LEU A 259 5.76 1.00 -18.26
CA LEU A 259 5.64 0.10 -19.41
C LEU A 259 6.45 -1.19 -19.20
N ILE A 260 7.71 -1.10 -18.77
CA ILE A 260 8.55 -2.27 -18.48
C ILE A 260 7.86 -3.15 -17.43
N THR A 261 7.38 -2.56 -16.35
CA THR A 261 6.65 -3.27 -15.28
C THR A 261 5.42 -3.97 -15.85
N PHE A 262 4.64 -3.28 -16.68
CA PHE A 262 3.45 -3.86 -17.31
C PHE A 262 3.78 -5.05 -18.22
N LEU A 263 4.83 -4.93 -19.04
CA LEU A 263 5.26 -6.02 -19.92
C LEU A 263 5.76 -7.23 -19.13
N VAL A 264 6.59 -7.02 -18.10
CA VAL A 264 7.12 -8.13 -17.26
C VAL A 264 5.99 -8.88 -16.57
N TYR A 265 5.06 -8.17 -15.92
CA TYR A 265 3.94 -8.82 -15.22
C TYR A 265 2.88 -9.34 -16.17
N GLY A 266 2.71 -8.75 -17.35
CA GLY A 266 1.88 -9.29 -18.42
C GLY A 266 2.41 -10.62 -18.97
N CYS A 267 3.74 -10.72 -19.19
CA CYS A 267 4.39 -11.99 -19.55
C CYS A 267 4.22 -13.02 -18.44
N LEU A 268 4.41 -12.62 -17.17
CA LEU A 268 4.22 -13.51 -16.03
C LEU A 268 2.77 -14.03 -15.96
N LEU A 269 1.79 -13.17 -16.22
CA LEU A 269 0.37 -13.55 -16.27
C LEU A 269 0.13 -14.62 -17.34
N TYR A 270 0.66 -14.42 -18.55
CA TYR A 270 0.53 -15.37 -19.65
C TYR A 270 1.21 -16.72 -19.40
N THR A 271 2.33 -16.73 -18.68
CA THR A 271 3.07 -17.97 -18.37
C THR A 271 2.59 -18.67 -17.11
N SER A 272 1.68 -18.06 -16.35
CA SER A 272 1.16 -18.65 -15.09
C SER A 272 -0.10 -19.50 -15.26
N ASP A 273 -0.69 -19.46 -16.45
CA ASP A 273 -1.80 -20.34 -16.86
C ASP A 273 -1.24 -21.62 -17.47
#